data_b43acea3cffe9b212ecb62a65de8bc92
#
_entry.id   b43acea3cffe9b212ecb62a65de8bc92
#
_cell.length_a   1.000
_cell.length_b   1.000
_cell.length_c   1.000
_cell.angle_alpha   90.00
_cell.angle_beta   90.00
_cell.angle_gamma   90.00
#
_symmetry.space_group_name_H-M   'P 1'
#
loop_
_entity.id
_entity.type
_entity.pdbx_description
1 polymer ?
#
loop_
_entity_poly.entity_id
_entity_poly.type
_entity_poly.pdbx_seq_one_letter_code
_entity_poly.pdbx_strand_id
1 'polypeptide(L)'
;IVNCGGSAYPDGWVDYKARVSEDREIWTQADTSYADGTLTIRLASDANVVWVAYFAPYSMERHHDLIAFAACQPGVAHRELGLTLDGQPVDLLTIGDGPKQVWLYARQHPGESMAQWWMEGALERLTDEEDAVARLLCQQATIHLVPNMNPDGSRRGHLRTNAVGVNLNREWHDPSMERSPEVLLVRNAMDATGVDFAMDVHGDEAIPAVFIAGFEGIPSITDRQVSLYHRYRDTLAARTPDFQTRLGYPVAGAGRANLAMSTNQIAERFGAVAMTLEMPFKDNDDLPDAETGWSPARSMQLGRDCLAVLAEMIEAL
;
A
#
# COMPACT_ATOMS: atom_id res chain seq x y z
N ILE A 1 -14.73 -22.87 5.33
CA ILE A 1 -14.07 -22.43 6.58
C ILE A 1 -15.16 -22.10 7.57
N VAL A 2 -15.28 -22.88 8.65
CA VAL A 2 -16.47 -22.90 9.54
C VAL A 2 -16.41 -21.92 10.72
N ASN A 3 -15.36 -21.13 10.86
CA ASN A 3 -15.20 -20.21 12.00
C ASN A 3 -14.80 -18.79 11.59
N CYS A 4 -15.17 -18.40 10.38
CA CYS A 4 -14.86 -17.06 9.83
C CYS A 4 -15.52 -15.93 10.64
N GLY A 5 -16.66 -16.18 11.29
CA GLY A 5 -17.31 -15.20 12.16
C GLY A 5 -16.48 -14.79 13.38
N GLY A 6 -15.46 -15.58 13.76
CA GLY A 6 -14.50 -15.25 14.81
C GLY A 6 -13.18 -14.65 14.32
N SER A 7 -13.06 -14.33 13.04
CA SER A 7 -11.86 -13.70 12.45
C SER A 7 -11.71 -12.24 12.90
N ALA A 8 -10.53 -11.65 12.65
CA ALA A 8 -10.22 -10.27 13.02
C ALA A 8 -11.14 -9.24 12.33
N TYR A 9 -11.60 -9.55 11.11
CA TYR A 9 -12.47 -8.69 10.28
C TYR A 9 -13.64 -9.48 9.72
N PRO A 10 -14.65 -9.86 10.53
CA PRO A 10 -15.75 -10.72 10.08
C PRO A 10 -16.62 -10.08 9.00
N ASP A 11 -16.75 -8.74 8.99
CA ASP A 11 -17.50 -7.98 7.97
C ASP A 11 -16.82 -8.02 6.60
N GLY A 12 -15.52 -8.31 6.56
CA GLY A 12 -14.76 -8.52 5.34
C GLY A 12 -15.24 -9.72 4.51
N TRP A 13 -15.90 -10.70 5.13
CA TRP A 13 -16.41 -11.89 4.44
C TRP A 13 -17.71 -11.68 3.67
N VAL A 14 -18.48 -10.64 4.00
CA VAL A 14 -19.72 -10.30 3.28
C VAL A 14 -19.36 -9.90 1.84
N ASP A 15 -19.95 -10.57 0.86
CA ASP A 15 -19.72 -10.38 -0.58
C ASP A 15 -18.27 -10.60 -1.04
N TYR A 16 -17.42 -11.15 -0.17
CA TYR A 16 -16.05 -11.53 -0.52
C TYR A 16 -16.03 -12.73 -1.49
N LYS A 17 -15.08 -12.72 -2.42
CA LYS A 17 -14.78 -13.82 -3.34
C LYS A 17 -13.33 -14.27 -3.16
N ALA A 18 -13.14 -15.55 -2.83
CA ALA A 18 -11.80 -16.12 -2.73
C ALA A 18 -11.07 -16.05 -4.07
N ARG A 19 -9.76 -15.84 -4.04
CA ARG A 19 -8.93 -15.89 -5.24
C ARG A 19 -8.42 -17.32 -5.45
N VAL A 20 -8.47 -17.79 -6.69
CA VAL A 20 -8.01 -19.12 -7.10
C VAL A 20 -7.10 -19.03 -8.30
N SER A 21 -6.14 -19.93 -8.35
CA SER A 21 -5.18 -20.04 -9.45
C SER A 21 -4.78 -21.49 -9.68
N GLU A 22 -4.50 -21.86 -10.93
CA GLU A 22 -3.94 -23.16 -11.32
C GLU A 22 -2.44 -23.10 -11.63
N ASP A 23 -1.87 -21.87 -11.70
CA ASP A 23 -0.47 -21.61 -12.09
C ASP A 23 0.27 -20.65 -11.15
N ARG A 24 -0.44 -19.97 -10.23
CA ARG A 24 0.03 -18.88 -9.32
C ARG A 24 0.33 -17.55 -10.02
N GLU A 25 0.08 -17.44 -11.32
CA GLU A 25 0.23 -16.20 -12.09
C GLU A 25 -1.14 -15.58 -12.38
N ILE A 26 -2.08 -16.37 -12.87
CA ILE A 26 -3.45 -15.92 -13.16
C ILE A 26 -4.33 -16.23 -11.96
N TRP A 27 -4.94 -15.21 -11.39
CA TRP A 27 -5.83 -15.30 -10.24
C TRP A 27 -7.23 -14.82 -10.60
N THR A 28 -8.22 -15.70 -10.41
CA THR A 28 -9.62 -15.40 -10.66
C THR A 28 -10.46 -15.52 -9.40
N GLN A 29 -11.70 -15.05 -9.44
CA GLN A 29 -12.65 -15.19 -8.34
C GLN A 29 -13.31 -16.58 -8.36
N ALA A 30 -13.35 -17.25 -7.20
CA ALA A 30 -14.13 -18.48 -7.02
C ALA A 30 -15.58 -18.17 -6.63
N ASP A 31 -16.52 -19.05 -6.95
CA ASP A 31 -17.86 -19.02 -6.36
C ASP A 31 -17.77 -19.15 -4.84
N THR A 32 -18.01 -18.04 -4.17
CA THR A 32 -17.83 -17.91 -2.72
C THR A 32 -19.10 -17.35 -2.09
N SER A 33 -19.52 -17.94 -0.98
CA SER A 33 -20.63 -17.44 -0.16
C SER A 33 -20.29 -17.46 1.32
N TYR A 34 -20.77 -16.46 2.06
CA TYR A 34 -20.60 -16.37 3.50
C TYR A 34 -21.97 -16.34 4.18
N ALA A 35 -22.20 -17.25 5.11
CA ALA A 35 -23.41 -17.29 5.93
C ALA A 35 -23.12 -17.97 7.28
N ASP A 36 -23.72 -17.47 8.34
CA ASP A 36 -23.67 -18.04 9.70
C ASP A 36 -22.22 -18.32 10.17
N GLY A 37 -21.29 -17.39 9.90
CA GLY A 37 -19.88 -17.52 10.28
C GLY A 37 -19.09 -18.53 9.44
N THR A 38 -19.68 -19.06 8.38
CA THR A 38 -19.05 -20.05 7.49
C THR A 38 -18.82 -19.46 6.10
N LEU A 39 -17.57 -19.51 5.63
CA LEU A 39 -17.19 -19.20 4.27
C LEU A 39 -17.15 -20.48 3.44
N THR A 40 -17.96 -20.56 2.39
CA THR A 40 -18.01 -21.69 1.46
C THR A 40 -17.42 -21.26 0.11
N ILE A 41 -16.39 -21.98 -0.34
CA ILE A 41 -15.73 -21.78 -1.63
C ILE A 41 -16.01 -22.99 -2.49
N ARG A 42 -16.57 -22.79 -3.69
CA ARG A 42 -16.85 -23.84 -4.67
C ARG A 42 -15.91 -23.69 -5.84
N LEU A 43 -15.26 -24.78 -6.17
CA LEU A 43 -14.31 -24.86 -7.28
C LEU A 43 -14.73 -25.95 -8.24
N ALA A 44 -14.62 -25.67 -9.55
CA ALA A 44 -14.66 -26.66 -10.61
C ALA A 44 -13.36 -26.50 -11.43
N SER A 45 -12.49 -27.49 -11.36
CA SER A 45 -11.19 -27.47 -12.01
C SER A 45 -10.78 -28.90 -12.40
N ASP A 46 -10.21 -29.06 -13.58
CA ASP A 46 -9.58 -30.30 -14.03
C ASP A 46 -8.08 -30.33 -13.70
N ALA A 47 -7.53 -29.26 -13.08
CA ALA A 47 -6.13 -29.20 -12.69
C ALA A 47 -5.81 -30.14 -11.51
N ASN A 48 -4.60 -30.71 -11.51
CA ASN A 48 -4.14 -31.57 -10.42
C ASN A 48 -3.86 -30.79 -9.12
N VAL A 49 -3.63 -29.48 -9.21
CA VAL A 49 -3.33 -28.57 -8.11
C VAL A 49 -4.05 -27.25 -8.33
N VAL A 50 -4.66 -26.74 -7.28
CA VAL A 50 -5.30 -25.42 -7.25
C VAL A 50 -4.82 -24.68 -6.00
N TRP A 51 -4.47 -23.42 -6.16
CA TRP A 51 -4.15 -22.51 -5.06
C TRP A 51 -5.35 -21.67 -4.73
N VAL A 52 -5.57 -21.45 -3.43
CA VAL A 52 -6.64 -20.58 -2.92
C VAL A 52 -6.02 -19.55 -2.02
N ALA A 53 -6.35 -18.27 -2.22
CA ALA A 53 -5.80 -17.17 -1.47
C ALA A 53 -6.86 -16.12 -1.10
N TYR A 54 -6.56 -15.29 -0.10
CA TYR A 54 -7.40 -14.17 0.31
C TYR A 54 -7.33 -13.03 -0.71
N PHE A 55 -6.14 -12.76 -1.21
CA PHE A 55 -5.88 -11.94 -2.41
C PHE A 55 -4.71 -12.58 -3.18
N ALA A 56 -4.49 -12.22 -4.45
CA ALA A 56 -3.36 -12.70 -5.23
C ALA A 56 -2.05 -12.47 -4.45
N PRO A 57 -1.33 -13.53 -4.04
CA PRO A 57 -0.18 -13.39 -3.16
C PRO A 57 0.97 -12.64 -3.84
N TYR A 58 1.71 -11.89 -3.04
CA TYR A 58 3.01 -11.36 -3.41
C TYR A 58 4.05 -12.02 -2.51
N SER A 59 4.76 -13.02 -3.02
CA SER A 59 5.70 -13.83 -2.25
C SER A 59 6.98 -13.06 -1.90
N MET A 60 7.73 -13.50 -0.88
CA MET A 60 9.05 -12.94 -0.58
C MET A 60 10.05 -13.20 -1.70
N GLU A 61 9.92 -14.29 -2.43
CA GLU A 61 10.73 -14.56 -3.63
C GLU A 61 10.51 -13.47 -4.69
N ARG A 62 9.24 -13.17 -5.03
CA ARG A 62 8.91 -12.08 -5.94
C ARG A 62 9.37 -10.71 -5.41
N HIS A 63 9.31 -10.49 -4.09
CA HIS A 63 9.84 -9.27 -3.48
C HIS A 63 11.35 -9.13 -3.72
N HIS A 64 12.12 -10.18 -3.50
CA HIS A 64 13.57 -10.16 -3.74
C HIS A 64 13.90 -9.95 -5.22
N ASP A 65 13.14 -10.56 -6.13
CA ASP A 65 13.28 -10.35 -7.57
C ASP A 65 12.97 -8.90 -7.95
N LEU A 66 11.93 -8.29 -7.37
CA LEU A 66 11.61 -6.87 -7.58
C LEU A 66 12.74 -5.95 -7.12
N ILE A 67 13.29 -6.18 -5.92
CA ILE A 67 14.42 -5.40 -5.40
C ILE A 67 15.66 -5.55 -6.30
N ALA A 68 15.98 -6.79 -6.69
CA ALA A 68 17.13 -7.06 -7.56
C ALA A 68 16.96 -6.42 -8.94
N PHE A 69 15.75 -6.52 -9.53
CA PHE A 69 15.42 -5.88 -10.80
C PHE A 69 15.59 -4.36 -10.70
N ALA A 70 14.95 -3.74 -9.71
CA ALA A 70 15.00 -2.29 -9.53
C ALA A 70 16.41 -1.78 -9.27
N ALA A 71 17.20 -2.46 -8.41
CA ALA A 71 18.57 -2.08 -8.11
C ALA A 71 19.52 -2.16 -9.31
N CYS A 72 19.16 -2.89 -10.36
CA CYS A 72 19.92 -2.96 -11.62
C CYS A 72 19.53 -1.87 -12.63
N GLN A 73 18.47 -1.09 -12.37
CA GLN A 73 18.04 -0.05 -13.30
C GLN A 73 18.91 1.21 -13.17
N PRO A 74 19.16 1.93 -14.28
CA PRO A 74 19.89 3.19 -14.25
C PRO A 74 19.22 4.20 -13.30
N GLY A 75 20.00 4.94 -12.53
CA GLY A 75 19.51 5.98 -11.64
C GLY A 75 18.81 5.50 -10.36
N VAL A 76 18.76 4.18 -10.12
CA VAL A 76 18.22 3.60 -8.89
C VAL A 76 19.34 3.29 -7.89
N ALA A 77 19.23 3.83 -6.69
CA ALA A 77 20.10 3.48 -5.57
C ALA A 77 19.32 2.54 -4.62
N HIS A 78 19.92 1.39 -4.28
CA HIS A 78 19.40 0.47 -3.26
C HIS A 78 20.21 0.60 -1.97
N ARG A 79 19.53 0.58 -0.85
CA ARG A 79 20.12 0.58 0.49
C ARG A 79 19.29 -0.30 1.43
N GLU A 80 19.94 -1.20 2.15
CA GLU A 80 19.39 -1.85 3.33
C GLU A 80 19.42 -0.85 4.49
N LEU A 81 18.24 -0.50 5.03
CA LEU A 81 18.11 0.39 6.20
C LEU A 81 18.52 -0.30 7.49
N GLY A 82 18.40 -1.59 7.56
CA GLY A 82 18.72 -2.47 8.68
C GLY A 82 17.91 -3.75 8.61
N LEU A 83 17.94 -4.51 9.70
CA LEU A 83 17.28 -5.82 9.79
C LEU A 83 16.06 -5.78 10.69
N THR A 84 15.05 -6.58 10.34
CA THR A 84 13.89 -6.87 11.16
C THR A 84 14.21 -7.84 12.29
N LEU A 85 13.22 -8.18 13.12
CA LEU A 85 13.39 -9.13 14.24
C LEU A 85 13.75 -10.55 13.78
N ASP A 86 13.31 -10.97 12.60
CA ASP A 86 13.69 -12.27 11.99
C ASP A 86 14.94 -12.17 11.11
N GLY A 87 15.59 -11.00 11.05
CA GLY A 87 16.79 -10.78 10.25
C GLY A 87 16.52 -10.60 8.76
N GLN A 88 15.30 -10.20 8.36
CA GLN A 88 15.02 -9.81 6.97
C GLN A 88 15.47 -8.37 6.73
N PRO A 89 15.99 -8.01 5.54
CA PRO A 89 16.32 -6.63 5.23
C PRO A 89 15.07 -5.75 5.13
N VAL A 90 15.21 -4.49 5.55
CA VAL A 90 14.28 -3.41 5.21
C VAL A 90 14.89 -2.64 4.05
N ASP A 91 14.39 -2.89 2.85
CA ASP A 91 14.94 -2.36 1.61
C ASP A 91 14.40 -0.96 1.30
N LEU A 92 15.30 -0.04 0.99
CA LEU A 92 14.99 1.28 0.47
C LEU A 92 15.55 1.42 -0.94
N LEU A 93 14.68 1.75 -1.89
CA LEU A 93 15.06 2.18 -3.23
C LEU A 93 14.94 3.70 -3.33
N THR A 94 15.89 4.36 -3.97
CA THR A 94 15.86 5.81 -4.17
C THR A 94 16.08 6.12 -5.65
N ILE A 95 15.20 6.95 -6.23
CA ILE A 95 15.19 7.29 -7.66
C ILE A 95 15.02 8.81 -7.80
N GLY A 96 15.77 9.41 -8.75
CA GLY A 96 15.75 10.85 -8.97
C GLY A 96 16.66 11.63 -8.01
N ASP A 97 16.84 12.91 -8.30
CA ASP A 97 17.74 13.82 -7.57
C ASP A 97 17.16 15.24 -7.40
N GLY A 98 15.86 15.39 -7.67
CA GLY A 98 15.14 16.65 -7.49
C GLY A 98 14.97 17.05 -6.00
N PRO A 99 14.60 18.32 -5.76
CA PRO A 99 14.59 18.90 -4.40
C PRO A 99 13.46 18.40 -3.50
N LYS A 100 12.35 17.88 -4.06
CA LYS A 100 11.21 17.41 -3.27
C LYS A 100 11.46 16.01 -2.74
N GLN A 101 11.13 15.77 -1.46
CA GLN A 101 11.30 14.48 -0.82
C GLN A 101 9.97 13.72 -0.83
N VAL A 102 9.87 12.71 -1.66
CA VAL A 102 8.67 11.86 -1.85
C VAL A 102 8.91 10.49 -1.23
N TRP A 103 8.02 10.05 -0.36
CA TRP A 103 8.09 8.73 0.27
C TRP A 103 6.88 7.88 -0.09
N LEU A 104 7.14 6.72 -0.69
CA LEU A 104 6.14 5.72 -1.04
C LEU A 104 6.48 4.43 -0.30
N TYR A 105 5.59 3.93 0.52
CA TYR A 105 5.84 2.71 1.27
C TYR A 105 4.57 1.86 1.34
N ALA A 106 4.76 0.55 1.36
CA ALA A 106 3.68 -0.40 1.19
C ALA A 106 3.78 -1.56 2.18
N ARG A 107 2.66 -2.24 2.39
CA ARG A 107 2.61 -3.52 3.07
C ARG A 107 3.06 -3.49 4.53
N GLN A 108 2.69 -2.43 5.28
CA GLN A 108 2.78 -2.44 6.74
C GLN A 108 1.99 -3.63 7.33
N HIS A 109 0.84 -3.93 6.71
CA HIS A 109 0.06 -5.12 6.99
C HIS A 109 0.37 -6.19 5.94
N PRO A 110 0.96 -7.32 6.35
CA PRO A 110 1.49 -8.32 5.41
C PRO A 110 0.45 -8.98 4.51
N GLY A 111 -0.79 -9.12 4.98
CA GLY A 111 -1.89 -9.73 4.24
C GLY A 111 -2.38 -8.87 3.06
N GLU A 112 -2.08 -7.58 3.07
CA GLU A 112 -2.51 -6.61 2.04
C GLU A 112 -1.56 -6.64 0.83
N SER A 113 -1.49 -7.78 0.14
CA SER A 113 -0.53 -7.99 -0.96
C SER A 113 -0.79 -7.09 -2.18
N MET A 114 -2.02 -6.55 -2.36
CA MET A 114 -2.33 -5.54 -3.38
C MET A 114 -1.43 -4.30 -3.26
N ALA A 115 -1.01 -3.95 -2.05
CA ALA A 115 -0.12 -2.82 -1.82
C ALA A 115 1.27 -3.02 -2.47
N GLN A 116 1.76 -4.25 -2.49
CA GLN A 116 3.05 -4.53 -3.12
C GLN A 116 2.92 -4.70 -4.65
N TRP A 117 1.78 -5.15 -5.15
CA TRP A 117 1.46 -5.08 -6.58
C TRP A 117 1.39 -3.63 -7.08
N TRP A 118 0.78 -2.73 -6.29
CA TRP A 118 0.80 -1.30 -6.56
C TRP A 118 2.23 -0.77 -6.67
N MET A 119 3.10 -1.16 -5.72
CA MET A 119 4.49 -0.73 -5.69
C MET A 119 5.29 -1.25 -6.90
N GLU A 120 5.02 -2.47 -7.37
CA GLU A 120 5.62 -3.02 -8.60
C GLU A 120 5.25 -2.15 -9.81
N GLY A 121 3.96 -1.81 -9.98
CA GLY A 121 3.52 -0.93 -11.07
C GLY A 121 4.09 0.49 -10.99
N ALA A 122 4.27 1.02 -9.78
CA ALA A 122 4.93 2.31 -9.57
C ALA A 122 6.43 2.25 -9.93
N LEU A 123 7.14 1.20 -9.52
CA LEU A 123 8.55 0.99 -9.85
C LEU A 123 8.78 0.78 -11.35
N GLU A 124 7.95 -0.04 -12.01
CA GLU A 124 8.03 -0.23 -13.45
C GLU A 124 7.93 1.11 -14.20
N ARG A 125 7.02 1.98 -13.77
CA ARG A 125 6.90 3.31 -14.38
C ARG A 125 8.11 4.19 -14.10
N LEU A 126 8.55 4.26 -12.83
CA LEU A 126 9.65 5.13 -12.42
C LEU A 126 11.00 4.73 -13.03
N THR A 127 11.17 3.48 -13.41
CA THR A 127 12.38 2.95 -14.05
C THR A 127 12.31 2.94 -15.58
N ASP A 128 11.20 3.34 -16.17
CA ASP A 128 11.06 3.52 -17.61
C ASP A 128 11.60 4.90 -18.03
N GLU A 129 12.80 4.93 -18.61
CA GLU A 129 13.45 6.15 -19.09
C GLU A 129 12.67 6.85 -20.22
N GLU A 130 11.79 6.14 -20.92
CA GLU A 130 10.95 6.70 -21.99
C GLU A 130 9.65 7.32 -21.45
N ASP A 131 9.22 7.00 -20.22
CA ASP A 131 8.01 7.59 -19.62
C ASP A 131 8.23 9.05 -19.20
N ALA A 132 7.42 9.95 -19.77
CA ALA A 132 7.53 11.38 -19.52
C ALA A 132 7.21 11.77 -18.06
N VAL A 133 6.31 11.03 -17.40
CA VAL A 133 5.98 11.25 -15.98
C VAL A 133 7.15 10.86 -15.09
N ALA A 134 7.78 9.71 -15.35
CA ALA A 134 8.97 9.28 -14.63
C ALA A 134 10.10 10.30 -14.73
N ARG A 135 10.41 10.76 -15.96
CA ARG A 135 11.45 11.79 -16.18
C ARG A 135 11.15 13.08 -15.43
N LEU A 136 9.89 13.57 -15.47
CA LEU A 136 9.50 14.78 -14.75
C LEU A 136 9.65 14.59 -13.23
N LEU A 137 9.14 13.50 -12.69
CA LEU A 137 9.24 13.21 -11.27
C LEU A 137 10.69 13.10 -10.80
N CYS A 138 11.56 12.38 -11.53
CA CYS A 138 12.96 12.22 -11.18
C CYS A 138 13.76 13.55 -11.22
N GLN A 139 13.35 14.51 -12.06
CA GLN A 139 13.95 15.85 -12.09
C GLN A 139 13.46 16.76 -10.95
N GLN A 140 12.22 16.57 -10.50
CA GLN A 140 11.59 17.44 -9.50
C GLN A 140 11.66 16.88 -8.08
N ALA A 141 11.88 15.58 -7.95
CA ALA A 141 11.87 14.89 -6.65
C ALA A 141 12.99 13.86 -6.52
N THR A 142 13.36 13.61 -5.27
CA THR A 142 14.02 12.39 -4.82
C THR A 142 12.95 11.48 -4.25
N ILE A 143 12.73 10.34 -4.89
CA ILE A 143 11.64 9.41 -4.56
C ILE A 143 12.22 8.22 -3.79
N HIS A 144 11.76 8.05 -2.58
CA HIS A 144 12.13 6.97 -1.66
C HIS A 144 11.03 5.93 -1.63
N LEU A 145 11.33 4.68 -1.94
CA LEU A 145 10.36 3.59 -1.99
C LEU A 145 10.77 2.48 -1.01
N VAL A 146 9.83 2.09 -0.14
CA VAL A 146 9.95 0.91 0.72
C VAL A 146 8.89 -0.10 0.28
N PRO A 147 9.22 -1.05 -0.62
CA PRO A 147 8.21 -1.91 -1.24
C PRO A 147 7.53 -2.88 -0.29
N ASN A 148 8.19 -3.24 0.81
CA ASN A 148 7.62 -4.08 1.86
C ASN A 148 8.09 -3.62 3.24
N MET A 149 7.19 -2.96 3.96
CA MET A 149 7.45 -2.50 5.34
C MET A 149 7.50 -3.63 6.36
N ASN A 150 6.94 -4.82 6.04
CA ASN A 150 6.79 -5.91 7.00
C ASN A 150 7.22 -7.25 6.37
N PRO A 151 8.52 -7.41 6.06
CA PRO A 151 9.01 -8.63 5.43
C PRO A 151 8.88 -9.87 6.33
N ASP A 152 9.01 -9.74 7.65
CA ASP A 152 8.81 -10.86 8.59
C ASP A 152 7.36 -11.38 8.54
N GLY A 153 6.39 -10.49 8.67
CA GLY A 153 4.99 -10.86 8.60
C GLY A 153 4.61 -11.41 7.22
N SER A 154 5.16 -10.84 6.14
CA SER A 154 4.97 -11.34 4.77
C SER A 154 5.50 -12.76 4.60
N ARG A 155 6.69 -13.06 5.13
CA ARG A 155 7.29 -14.40 5.10
C ARG A 155 6.50 -15.41 5.93
N ARG A 156 5.98 -14.98 7.08
CA ARG A 156 5.21 -15.83 8.01
C ARG A 156 3.74 -16.02 7.58
N GLY A 157 3.25 -15.24 6.62
CA GLY A 157 1.86 -15.25 6.21
C GLY A 157 0.90 -14.63 7.24
N HIS A 158 1.36 -13.64 7.99
CA HIS A 158 0.51 -12.88 8.89
C HIS A 158 -0.46 -11.99 8.11
N LEU A 159 -1.66 -11.78 8.67
CA LEU A 159 -2.61 -10.84 8.08
C LEU A 159 -2.15 -9.39 8.33
N ARG A 160 -1.75 -9.05 9.58
CA ARG A 160 -1.62 -7.66 9.98
C ARG A 160 -0.34 -7.30 10.75
N THR A 161 0.23 -8.23 11.48
CA THR A 161 1.28 -7.93 12.45
C THR A 161 2.67 -8.36 11.98
N ASN A 162 3.70 -7.78 12.59
CA ASN A 162 5.09 -8.20 12.40
C ASN A 162 5.42 -9.49 13.18
N ALA A 163 6.71 -9.84 13.26
CA ALA A 163 7.21 -11.07 13.89
C ALA A 163 6.79 -11.26 15.36
N VAL A 164 6.59 -10.18 16.10
CA VAL A 164 6.23 -10.21 17.54
C VAL A 164 4.77 -9.81 17.80
N GLY A 165 3.91 -9.84 16.77
CA GLY A 165 2.49 -9.57 16.91
C GLY A 165 2.12 -8.09 17.01
N VAL A 166 3.00 -7.19 16.59
CA VAL A 166 2.79 -5.74 16.63
C VAL A 166 2.23 -5.25 15.30
N ASN A 167 1.22 -4.38 15.36
CA ASN A 167 0.70 -3.65 14.20
C ASN A 167 1.59 -2.43 13.92
N LEU A 168 2.38 -2.47 12.85
CA LEU A 168 3.32 -1.42 12.49
C LEU A 168 2.65 -0.05 12.34
N ASN A 169 1.42 0.01 11.79
CA ASN A 169 0.65 1.25 11.65
C ASN A 169 0.01 1.72 12.97
N ARG A 170 0.61 1.36 14.11
CA ARG A 170 0.31 1.86 15.47
C ARG A 170 1.57 2.19 16.26
N GLU A 171 2.73 2.13 15.62
CA GLU A 171 4.04 2.34 16.27
C GLU A 171 4.74 3.64 15.83
N TRP A 172 4.17 4.43 14.91
CA TRP A 172 4.87 5.57 14.30
C TRP A 172 5.18 6.72 15.27
N HIS A 173 4.43 6.84 16.36
CA HIS A 173 4.71 7.85 17.38
C HIS A 173 5.99 7.53 18.17
N ASP A 174 6.15 6.28 18.60
CA ASP A 174 7.25 5.83 19.44
C ASP A 174 7.74 4.41 19.06
N PRO A 175 8.34 4.23 17.87
CA PRO A 175 8.85 2.93 17.45
C PRO A 175 10.15 2.56 18.17
N SER A 176 10.40 1.26 18.34
CA SER A 176 11.64 0.75 18.94
C SER A 176 12.21 -0.46 18.18
N MET A 177 13.49 -0.73 18.39
CA MET A 177 14.15 -1.89 17.76
C MET A 177 13.61 -3.23 18.28
N GLU A 178 13.02 -3.25 19.48
CA GLU A 178 12.47 -4.46 20.10
C GLU A 178 11.05 -4.79 19.62
N ARG A 179 10.29 -3.79 19.17
CA ARG A 179 8.87 -3.96 18.82
C ARG A 179 8.58 -3.72 17.34
N SER A 180 9.19 -2.71 16.76
CA SER A 180 8.89 -2.20 15.42
C SER A 180 10.14 -1.63 14.73
N PRO A 181 11.23 -2.43 14.62
CA PRO A 181 12.45 -1.98 13.96
C PRO A 181 12.19 -1.43 12.56
N GLU A 182 11.25 -2.03 11.84
CA GLU A 182 10.84 -1.63 10.50
C GLU A 182 10.42 -0.15 10.47
N VAL A 183 9.54 0.26 11.37
CA VAL A 183 9.05 1.64 11.48
C VAL A 183 10.18 2.57 11.93
N LEU A 184 10.97 2.16 12.93
CA LEU A 184 12.08 2.97 13.44
C LEU A 184 13.11 3.28 12.36
N LEU A 185 13.51 2.27 11.59
CA LEU A 185 14.50 2.40 10.51
C LEU A 185 14.00 3.34 9.40
N VAL A 186 12.76 3.17 8.95
CA VAL A 186 12.16 4.02 7.92
C VAL A 186 11.95 5.44 8.42
N ARG A 187 11.42 5.64 9.65
CA ARG A 187 11.24 6.98 10.23
C ARG A 187 12.58 7.71 10.40
N ASN A 188 13.65 7.03 10.82
CA ASN A 188 14.97 7.61 10.92
C ASN A 188 15.52 8.03 9.53
N ALA A 189 15.24 7.27 8.48
CA ALA A 189 15.59 7.65 7.13
C ALA A 189 14.79 8.88 6.65
N MET A 190 13.49 8.95 6.96
CA MET A 190 12.65 10.13 6.71
C MET A 190 13.16 11.36 7.48
N ASP A 191 13.59 11.20 8.73
CA ASP A 191 14.16 12.28 9.53
C ASP A 191 15.47 12.85 8.92
N ALA A 192 16.24 12.00 8.24
CA ALA A 192 17.48 12.41 7.60
C ALA A 192 17.27 13.12 6.25
N THR A 193 16.20 12.80 5.51
CA THR A 193 15.91 13.38 4.18
C THR A 193 14.90 14.50 4.22
N GLY A 194 14.00 14.52 5.21
CA GLY A 194 12.74 15.26 5.16
C GLY A 194 11.67 14.54 4.37
N VAL A 195 10.44 15.09 4.40
CA VAL A 195 9.28 14.59 3.66
C VAL A 195 8.44 15.77 3.20
N ASP A 196 8.20 15.88 1.89
CA ASP A 196 7.22 16.82 1.30
C ASP A 196 5.90 16.10 1.00
N PHE A 197 5.99 14.84 0.51
CA PHE A 197 4.84 13.99 0.20
C PHE A 197 5.08 12.57 0.70
N ALA A 198 4.03 11.94 1.24
CA ALA A 198 4.09 10.54 1.64
C ALA A 198 2.80 9.80 1.28
N MET A 199 2.94 8.56 0.77
CA MET A 199 1.82 7.66 0.54
C MET A 199 2.09 6.31 1.20
N ASP A 200 1.21 5.94 2.13
CA ASP A 200 1.15 4.65 2.79
C ASP A 200 0.13 3.76 2.06
N VAL A 201 0.59 2.69 1.45
CA VAL A 201 -0.24 1.88 0.54
C VAL A 201 -0.73 0.62 1.24
N HIS A 202 -2.04 0.46 1.30
CA HIS A 202 -2.77 -0.54 2.06
C HIS A 202 -3.86 -1.25 1.25
N GLY A 203 -4.57 -2.15 1.93
CA GLY A 203 -5.80 -2.78 1.48
C GLY A 203 -6.84 -2.90 2.59
N ASP A 204 -8.13 -2.66 2.25
CA ASP A 204 -9.26 -2.71 3.17
C ASP A 204 -10.13 -3.96 2.94
N GLU A 205 -10.45 -4.67 4.02
CA GLU A 205 -11.23 -5.92 3.97
C GLU A 205 -12.73 -5.68 3.76
N ALA A 206 -13.25 -4.52 4.16
CA ALA A 206 -14.68 -4.28 4.27
C ALA A 206 -15.23 -3.38 3.15
N ILE A 207 -14.54 -2.30 2.83
CA ILE A 207 -15.00 -1.29 1.86
C ILE A 207 -14.69 -1.75 0.44
N PRO A 208 -15.71 -1.98 -0.42
CA PRO A 208 -15.53 -2.47 -1.79
C PRO A 208 -15.22 -1.30 -2.75
N ALA A 209 -14.19 -0.54 -2.46
CA ALA A 209 -13.80 0.63 -3.26
C ALA A 209 -12.35 1.01 -2.99
N VAL A 210 -11.71 1.68 -3.94
CA VAL A 210 -10.44 2.35 -3.72
C VAL A 210 -10.70 3.74 -3.14
N PHE A 211 -10.00 4.09 -2.06
CA PHE A 211 -10.12 5.40 -1.43
C PHE A 211 -8.81 5.87 -0.79
N ILE A 212 -8.76 7.14 -0.44
CA ILE A 212 -7.67 7.74 0.31
C ILE A 212 -8.19 8.25 1.64
N ALA A 213 -7.51 7.92 2.74
CA ALA A 213 -7.66 8.53 4.05
C ALA A 213 -6.53 9.56 4.29
N GLY A 214 -6.90 10.72 4.81
CA GLY A 214 -5.98 11.82 5.06
C GLY A 214 -5.61 11.97 6.55
N PHE A 215 -5.13 13.16 6.86
CA PHE A 215 -4.57 13.54 8.16
C PHE A 215 -5.35 14.69 8.82
N GLU A 216 -6.57 14.95 8.38
CA GLU A 216 -7.32 16.19 8.70
C GLU A 216 -7.51 16.47 10.19
N GLY A 217 -7.32 15.51 11.05
CA GLY A 217 -7.44 15.66 12.50
C GLY A 217 -6.13 15.93 13.25
N ILE A 218 -4.99 16.16 12.59
CA ILE A 218 -3.71 16.43 13.27
C ILE A 218 -3.69 17.80 13.94
N PRO A 219 -2.93 17.98 15.04
CA PRO A 219 -2.86 19.26 15.78
C PRO A 219 -2.32 20.44 14.96
N SER A 220 -1.28 20.21 14.12
CA SER A 220 -0.59 21.26 13.36
C SER A 220 -1.12 21.46 11.93
N ILE A 221 -2.32 20.97 11.63
CA ILE A 221 -2.88 21.01 10.26
C ILE A 221 -2.94 22.43 9.70
N THR A 222 -2.57 22.59 8.44
CA THR A 222 -2.62 23.86 7.70
C THR A 222 -3.58 23.79 6.52
N ASP A 223 -4.16 24.93 6.15
CA ASP A 223 -5.04 25.04 4.98
C ASP A 223 -4.33 24.63 3.67
N ARG A 224 -3.01 24.90 3.58
CA ARG A 224 -2.18 24.48 2.44
C ARG A 224 -2.12 22.94 2.34
N GLN A 225 -1.85 22.23 3.43
CA GLN A 225 -1.81 20.77 3.43
C GLN A 225 -3.16 20.19 3.01
N VAL A 226 -4.26 20.70 3.59
CA VAL A 226 -5.64 20.26 3.26
C VAL A 226 -5.95 20.50 1.79
N SER A 227 -5.61 21.68 1.26
CA SER A 227 -5.84 22.03 -0.15
C SER A 227 -5.08 21.10 -1.10
N LEU A 228 -3.81 20.80 -0.81
CA LEU A 228 -3.00 19.90 -1.62
C LEU A 228 -3.49 18.45 -1.55
N TYR A 229 -3.88 17.98 -0.37
CA TYR A 229 -4.50 16.66 -0.18
C TYR A 229 -5.78 16.51 -1.00
N HIS A 230 -6.70 17.47 -0.91
CA HIS A 230 -7.93 17.44 -1.69
C HIS A 230 -7.67 17.52 -3.19
N ARG A 231 -6.72 18.38 -3.62
CA ARG A 231 -6.30 18.46 -5.02
C ARG A 231 -5.81 17.10 -5.53
N TYR A 232 -4.96 16.40 -4.76
CA TYR A 232 -4.47 15.07 -5.13
C TYR A 232 -5.63 14.10 -5.31
N ARG A 233 -6.49 14.01 -4.31
CA ARG A 233 -7.64 13.10 -4.27
C ARG A 233 -8.59 13.35 -5.45
N ASP A 234 -8.97 14.60 -5.67
CA ASP A 234 -9.94 14.98 -6.71
C ASP A 234 -9.34 14.80 -8.12
N THR A 235 -8.03 15.05 -8.29
CA THR A 235 -7.33 14.77 -9.55
C THR A 235 -7.26 13.27 -9.84
N LEU A 236 -7.01 12.44 -8.82
CA LEU A 236 -7.01 10.98 -8.99
C LEU A 236 -8.40 10.46 -9.38
N ALA A 237 -9.47 10.98 -8.77
CA ALA A 237 -10.84 10.64 -9.13
C ALA A 237 -11.22 11.05 -10.56
N ALA A 238 -10.66 12.14 -11.07
CA ALA A 238 -10.85 12.57 -12.45
C ALA A 238 -10.03 11.74 -13.46
N ARG A 239 -8.92 11.14 -13.01
CA ARG A 239 -8.00 10.39 -13.87
C ARG A 239 -8.42 8.95 -14.10
N THR A 240 -8.88 8.27 -13.05
CA THR A 240 -9.21 6.85 -13.13
C THR A 240 -10.59 6.55 -12.53
N PRO A 241 -11.43 5.77 -13.23
CA PRO A 241 -12.71 5.33 -12.70
C PRO A 241 -12.59 4.31 -11.57
N ASP A 242 -11.41 3.77 -11.34
CA ASP A 242 -11.14 2.85 -10.23
C ASP A 242 -11.13 3.55 -8.86
N PHE A 243 -10.94 4.87 -8.83
CA PHE A 243 -10.88 5.65 -7.60
C PHE A 243 -12.13 6.50 -7.40
N GLN A 244 -12.56 6.64 -6.16
CA GLN A 244 -13.72 7.46 -5.78
C GLN A 244 -13.46 8.24 -4.47
N THR A 245 -14.34 9.23 -4.16
CA THR A 245 -14.22 10.13 -2.99
C THR A 245 -15.43 10.10 -2.04
N ARG A 246 -16.37 9.17 -2.24
CA ARG A 246 -17.63 9.08 -1.49
C ARG A 246 -17.54 8.19 -0.25
N LEU A 247 -16.79 7.08 -0.40
CA LEU A 247 -16.57 6.07 0.65
C LEU A 247 -15.15 6.22 1.19
N GLY A 248 -14.97 5.89 2.46
CA GLY A 248 -13.68 5.93 3.14
C GLY A 248 -13.86 5.94 4.65
N TYR A 249 -12.76 6.10 5.37
CA TYR A 249 -12.80 6.17 6.83
C TYR A 249 -13.36 7.51 7.32
N PRO A 250 -14.01 7.52 8.49
CA PRO A 250 -14.43 8.75 9.14
C PRO A 250 -13.24 9.68 9.42
N VAL A 251 -13.41 10.96 9.12
CA VAL A 251 -12.39 11.98 9.40
C VAL A 251 -12.33 12.23 10.92
N ALA A 252 -11.13 12.24 11.48
CA ALA A 252 -10.91 12.57 12.89
C ALA A 252 -11.23 14.05 13.16
N GLY A 253 -11.85 14.34 14.30
CA GLY A 253 -12.07 15.72 14.73
C GLY A 253 -10.72 16.45 14.96
N ALA A 254 -10.76 17.78 14.92
CA ALA A 254 -9.59 18.62 15.08
C ALA A 254 -8.76 18.28 16.35
N GLY A 255 -7.48 18.04 16.19
CA GLY A 255 -6.54 17.64 17.24
C GLY A 255 -6.75 16.21 17.78
N ARG A 256 -7.56 15.38 17.09
CA ARG A 256 -7.91 14.03 17.54
C ARG A 256 -7.34 12.92 16.66
N ALA A 257 -6.55 13.24 15.64
CA ALA A 257 -5.88 12.24 14.83
C ALA A 257 -4.98 11.33 15.68
N ASN A 258 -5.00 10.04 15.38
CA ASN A 258 -4.13 9.09 16.05
C ASN A 258 -2.69 9.18 15.50
N LEU A 259 -1.81 9.87 16.20
CA LEU A 259 -0.40 10.06 15.81
C LEU A 259 0.44 8.77 15.88
N ALA A 260 -0.11 7.66 16.35
CA ALA A 260 0.54 6.36 16.23
C ALA A 260 0.40 5.75 14.82
N MET A 261 -0.46 6.33 13.97
CA MET A 261 -0.61 5.94 12.56
C MET A 261 0.36 6.73 11.67
N SER A 262 0.89 6.10 10.64
CA SER A 262 1.93 6.66 9.76
C SER A 262 1.53 7.99 9.12
N THR A 263 0.40 8.02 8.43
CA THR A 263 -0.10 9.20 7.70
C THR A 263 -0.22 10.42 8.63
N ASN A 264 -0.83 10.23 9.81
CA ASN A 264 -0.98 11.31 10.77
C ASN A 264 0.35 11.75 11.36
N GLN A 265 1.23 10.79 11.70
CA GLN A 265 2.54 11.09 12.26
C GLN A 265 3.44 11.84 11.28
N ILE A 266 3.45 11.43 10.02
CA ILE A 266 4.29 12.05 9.00
C ILE A 266 3.79 13.46 8.69
N ALA A 267 2.47 13.64 8.52
CA ALA A 267 1.90 14.97 8.30
C ALA A 267 2.21 15.93 9.46
N GLU A 268 2.07 15.47 10.72
CA GLU A 268 2.35 16.25 11.91
C GLU A 268 3.85 16.57 12.04
N ARG A 269 4.73 15.57 11.82
CA ARG A 269 6.16 15.67 12.05
C ARG A 269 6.88 16.56 11.05
N PHE A 270 6.48 16.47 9.77
CA PHE A 270 7.19 17.12 8.66
C PHE A 270 6.41 18.26 8.02
N GLY A 271 5.15 18.48 8.38
CA GLY A 271 4.28 19.39 7.64
C GLY A 271 3.96 18.89 6.22
N ALA A 272 4.16 17.60 5.98
CA ALA A 272 4.03 16.96 4.69
C ALA A 272 2.56 16.78 4.26
N VAL A 273 2.33 16.61 2.96
CA VAL A 273 1.08 16.06 2.44
C VAL A 273 1.18 14.54 2.51
N ALA A 274 0.56 13.93 3.50
CA ALA A 274 0.59 12.49 3.71
C ALA A 274 -0.80 11.86 3.49
N MET A 275 -0.85 10.61 3.05
CA MET A 275 -2.11 9.91 2.82
C MET A 275 -1.95 8.40 2.92
N THR A 276 -3.03 7.74 3.30
CA THR A 276 -3.19 6.29 3.21
C THR A 276 -4.05 5.97 2.00
N LEU A 277 -3.52 5.20 1.05
CA LEU A 277 -4.28 4.65 -0.07
C LEU A 277 -4.77 3.26 0.31
N GLU A 278 -6.06 3.01 0.16
CA GLU A 278 -6.69 1.72 0.44
C GLU A 278 -7.26 1.12 -0.84
N MET A 279 -6.98 -0.15 -1.07
CA MET A 279 -7.51 -0.94 -2.19
C MET A 279 -8.36 -2.10 -1.64
N PRO A 280 -9.47 -2.49 -2.30
CA PRO A 280 -10.34 -3.51 -1.75
C PRO A 280 -9.76 -4.92 -1.86
N PHE A 281 -9.96 -5.76 -0.83
CA PHE A 281 -9.80 -7.22 -0.95
C PHE A 281 -10.89 -7.85 -1.80
N LYS A 282 -12.05 -7.22 -1.84
CA LYS A 282 -13.24 -7.64 -2.61
C LYS A 282 -13.08 -7.26 -4.08
N ASP A 283 -14.11 -6.67 -4.65
CA ASP A 283 -14.05 -5.98 -5.94
C ASP A 283 -14.30 -4.49 -5.71
N ASN A 284 -14.20 -3.69 -6.75
CA ASN A 284 -14.61 -2.30 -6.75
C ASN A 284 -16.06 -2.21 -7.25
N ASP A 285 -16.99 -1.86 -6.37
CA ASP A 285 -18.42 -1.82 -6.70
C ASP A 285 -18.77 -0.79 -7.78
N ASP A 286 -17.96 0.27 -7.94
CA ASP A 286 -18.17 1.28 -8.97
C ASP A 286 -17.77 0.78 -10.38
N LEU A 287 -16.84 -0.18 -10.47
CA LEU A 287 -16.37 -0.78 -11.71
C LEU A 287 -16.03 -2.26 -11.48
N PRO A 288 -17.04 -3.12 -11.29
CA PRO A 288 -16.81 -4.51 -10.93
C PRO A 288 -16.25 -5.33 -12.11
N ASP A 289 -15.41 -6.31 -11.78
CA ASP A 289 -14.91 -7.34 -12.68
C ASP A 289 -15.27 -8.72 -12.13
N ALA A 290 -16.26 -9.37 -12.75
CA ALA A 290 -16.79 -10.65 -12.27
C ALA A 290 -15.77 -11.79 -12.35
N GLU A 291 -14.74 -11.69 -13.19
CA GLU A 291 -13.71 -12.74 -13.37
C GLU A 291 -12.58 -12.58 -12.34
N THR A 292 -12.01 -11.40 -12.23
CA THR A 292 -10.82 -11.16 -11.41
C THR A 292 -11.06 -10.38 -10.14
N GLY A 293 -12.13 -9.58 -10.06
CA GLY A 293 -12.35 -8.62 -9.00
C GLY A 293 -11.29 -7.51 -9.00
N TRP A 294 -10.99 -6.95 -7.84
CA TRP A 294 -9.77 -6.16 -7.71
C TRP A 294 -8.56 -7.08 -7.90
N SER A 295 -7.64 -6.70 -8.77
CA SER A 295 -6.59 -7.61 -9.26
C SER A 295 -5.18 -7.01 -9.18
N PRO A 296 -4.12 -7.83 -9.31
CA PRO A 296 -2.75 -7.35 -9.45
C PRO A 296 -2.59 -6.29 -10.54
N ALA A 297 -3.15 -6.53 -11.72
CA ALA A 297 -3.07 -5.60 -12.85
C ALA A 297 -3.71 -4.24 -12.54
N ARG A 298 -4.86 -4.22 -11.86
CA ARG A 298 -5.53 -2.97 -11.43
C ARG A 298 -4.72 -2.26 -10.34
N SER A 299 -4.13 -2.99 -9.40
CA SER A 299 -3.24 -2.42 -8.39
C SER A 299 -2.00 -1.77 -9.01
N MET A 300 -1.35 -2.44 -9.96
CA MET A 300 -0.20 -1.90 -10.71
C MET A 300 -0.58 -0.66 -11.51
N GLN A 301 -1.74 -0.67 -12.20
CA GLN A 301 -2.21 0.48 -12.96
C GLN A 301 -2.52 1.67 -12.05
N LEU A 302 -3.13 1.44 -10.89
CA LEU A 302 -3.37 2.48 -9.89
C LEU A 302 -2.06 3.10 -9.39
N GLY A 303 -1.00 2.31 -9.24
CA GLY A 303 0.34 2.81 -8.93
C GLY A 303 0.86 3.80 -9.97
N ARG A 304 0.70 3.47 -11.24
CA ARG A 304 1.06 4.35 -12.36
C ARG A 304 0.21 5.63 -12.37
N ASP A 305 -1.09 5.53 -12.09
CA ASP A 305 -2.01 6.68 -12.06
C ASP A 305 -1.70 7.62 -10.88
N CYS A 306 -1.40 7.08 -9.71
CA CYS A 306 -0.97 7.85 -8.54
C CYS A 306 0.29 8.67 -8.82
N LEU A 307 1.28 8.10 -9.51
CA LEU A 307 2.49 8.83 -9.92
C LEU A 307 2.18 9.94 -10.94
N ALA A 308 1.24 9.72 -11.86
CA ALA A 308 0.84 10.73 -12.81
C ALA A 308 0.18 11.95 -12.13
N VAL A 309 -0.68 11.68 -11.12
CA VAL A 309 -1.28 12.75 -10.30
C VAL A 309 -0.22 13.49 -9.48
N LEU A 310 0.74 12.77 -8.91
CA LEU A 310 1.85 13.38 -8.18
C LEU A 310 2.65 14.32 -9.09
N ALA A 311 2.93 13.93 -10.33
CA ALA A 311 3.63 14.76 -11.31
C ALA A 311 2.89 16.07 -11.63
N GLU A 312 1.55 16.06 -11.68
CA GLU A 312 0.72 17.24 -11.92
C GLU A 312 0.77 18.27 -10.76
N MET A 313 1.24 17.88 -9.59
CA MET A 313 1.28 18.76 -8.42
C MET A 313 2.63 18.86 -7.74
N ILE A 314 3.66 18.20 -8.26
CA ILE A 314 4.97 18.11 -7.61
C ILE A 314 5.60 19.48 -7.31
N GLU A 315 5.44 20.47 -8.20
CA GLU A 315 5.94 21.82 -7.99
C GLU A 315 5.20 22.57 -6.87
N ALA A 316 3.99 22.15 -6.53
CA ALA A 316 3.19 22.81 -5.50
C ALA A 316 3.45 22.27 -4.08
N LEU A 317 4.16 21.16 -3.95
CA LEU A 317 4.52 20.54 -2.66
C LEU A 317 5.48 21.39 -1.85
#